data_5b5a1dce2df59d8d9ac791d5eef36592
#
_entry.id   5b5a1dce2df59d8d9ac791d5eef36592
#
_cell.length_a   1.000
_cell.length_b   1.000
_cell.length_c   1.000
_cell.angle_alpha   90.00
_cell.angle_beta   90.00
_cell.angle_gamma   90.00
#
_symmetry.space_group_name_H-M   'P 1'
#
loop_
_entity.id
_entity.type
_entity.pdbx_description
1 polymer ?
#
loop_
_entity_poly.entity_id
_entity_poly.type
_entity_poly.pdbx_seq_one_letter_code
_entity_poly.pdbx_strand_id
1 'polypeptide(L)'
;WLTQLGMMFDLEQGGPMGGRLLRKKPGGASAARIHSYRDYTGLEMMRVLREAVDLEPGIEVWNRCPAGELLSDERGRCAGAVIYNLEWGSFVMVRARSVILATGGTGRLHLNRFPTSNHYGATADGLVLAYRMGARLRELDSFQYHPTGIAYPPHLAGGLISEAARSAGAKLINGLGERFVDELKARDVVASAILRECGQGRGIERDGQVGVFLDTPTL
;
A
#
# COMPACT_ATOMS: atom_id res chain seq x y z
N TRP A 1 -9.68 -19.12 -5.39
CA TRP A 1 -10.50 -18.09 -6.06
C TRP A 1 -9.67 -17.25 -7.03
N LEU A 2 -8.62 -16.51 -6.62
CA LEU A 2 -7.82 -15.69 -7.54
C LEU A 2 -7.19 -16.48 -8.68
N THR A 3 -6.71 -17.69 -8.43
CA THR A 3 -6.20 -18.61 -9.48
C THR A 3 -7.29 -19.05 -10.45
N GLN A 4 -8.52 -19.21 -9.99
CA GLN A 4 -9.67 -19.50 -10.87
C GLN A 4 -10.02 -18.32 -11.79
N LEU A 5 -9.73 -17.10 -11.35
CA LEU A 5 -9.83 -15.89 -12.17
C LEU A 5 -8.63 -15.67 -13.10
N GLY A 6 -7.65 -16.58 -13.10
CA GLY A 6 -6.47 -16.49 -13.96
C GLY A 6 -5.27 -15.78 -13.35
N MET A 7 -5.28 -15.50 -12.03
CA MET A 7 -4.11 -14.91 -11.38
C MET A 7 -2.93 -15.88 -11.38
N MET A 8 -1.82 -15.41 -11.86
CA MET A 8 -0.55 -16.13 -11.80
C MET A 8 0.11 -15.93 -10.44
N PHE A 9 0.67 -17.00 -9.90
CA PHE A 9 1.53 -16.98 -8.72
C PHE A 9 2.84 -17.71 -9.02
N ASP A 10 3.90 -17.35 -8.32
CA ASP A 10 5.17 -18.06 -8.37
C ASP A 10 4.98 -19.51 -7.88
N LEU A 11 5.61 -20.46 -8.57
CA LEU A 11 5.54 -21.88 -8.24
C LEU A 11 6.90 -22.36 -7.69
N GLU A 12 6.86 -23.38 -6.85
CA GLU A 12 8.08 -24.07 -6.38
C GLU A 12 8.77 -24.73 -7.57
N GLN A 13 10.10 -24.62 -7.66
CA GLN A 13 10.89 -25.22 -8.73
C GLN A 13 10.89 -26.75 -8.61
N GLY A 14 10.72 -27.43 -9.74
CA GLY A 14 10.79 -28.88 -9.81
C GLY A 14 9.48 -29.65 -9.56
N GLY A 15 8.36 -28.96 -9.44
CA GLY A 15 7.06 -29.60 -9.41
C GLY A 15 6.56 -30.00 -10.81
N PRO A 16 5.77 -31.09 -10.97
CA PRO A 16 5.05 -31.38 -12.21
C PRO A 16 4.11 -30.22 -12.56
N MET A 17 3.65 -30.16 -13.82
CA MET A 17 2.63 -29.17 -14.25
C MET A 17 1.46 -29.16 -13.23
N GLY A 18 1.31 -28.06 -12.48
CA GLY A 18 0.46 -27.97 -11.30
C GLY A 18 1.25 -27.83 -9.98
N GLY A 19 2.51 -27.35 -10.05
CA GLY A 19 3.40 -27.16 -8.90
C GLY A 19 2.75 -26.41 -7.72
N ARG A 20 3.25 -26.69 -6.53
CA ARG A 20 2.83 -25.99 -5.30
C ARG A 20 3.11 -24.49 -5.43
N LEU A 21 2.21 -23.66 -4.95
CA LEU A 21 2.45 -22.22 -4.84
C LEU A 21 3.66 -21.96 -3.94
N LEU A 22 4.61 -21.19 -4.46
CA LEU A 22 5.79 -20.77 -3.69
C LEU A 22 5.36 -19.94 -2.48
N ARG A 23 5.93 -20.25 -1.33
CA ARG A 23 5.71 -19.51 -0.08
C ARG A 23 6.95 -18.72 0.29
N LYS A 24 6.78 -17.43 0.48
CA LYS A 24 7.85 -16.52 0.92
C LYS A 24 7.62 -16.10 2.38
N LYS A 25 8.72 -15.91 3.11
CA LYS A 25 8.70 -15.40 4.48
C LYS A 25 9.17 -13.95 4.46
N PRO A 26 8.26 -12.97 4.60
CA PRO A 26 8.63 -11.55 4.71
C PRO A 26 9.22 -11.25 6.08
N GLY A 27 9.85 -10.08 6.20
CA GLY A 27 10.37 -9.59 7.47
C GLY A 27 9.30 -9.53 8.56
N GLY A 28 9.65 -9.92 9.78
CA GLY A 28 8.75 -9.98 10.93
C GLY A 28 7.73 -11.12 10.92
N ALA A 29 7.67 -11.93 9.86
CA ALA A 29 6.74 -13.04 9.82
C ALA A 29 7.27 -14.27 10.57
N SER A 30 6.38 -14.97 11.31
CA SER A 30 6.71 -16.20 12.02
C SER A 30 6.91 -17.41 11.10
N ALA A 31 6.27 -17.42 9.91
CA ALA A 31 6.33 -18.51 8.93
C ALA A 31 6.17 -18.01 7.50
N ALA A 32 6.58 -18.84 6.53
CA ALA A 32 6.39 -18.57 5.11
C ALA A 32 4.91 -18.77 4.73
N ARG A 33 4.19 -17.67 4.48
CA ARG A 33 2.75 -17.68 4.16
C ARG A 33 2.40 -16.81 2.96
N ILE A 34 3.34 -16.00 2.47
CA ILE A 34 3.08 -15.05 1.39
C ILE A 34 3.25 -15.75 0.06
N HIS A 35 2.23 -15.63 -0.77
CA HIS A 35 2.28 -15.96 -2.19
C HIS A 35 2.47 -14.67 -2.99
N SER A 36 3.25 -14.71 -4.03
CA SER A 36 3.54 -13.55 -4.87
C SER A 36 3.59 -13.96 -6.34
N TYR A 37 3.53 -12.97 -7.19
CA TYR A 37 3.88 -13.08 -8.60
C TYR A 37 5.06 -12.15 -8.85
N ARG A 38 6.25 -12.71 -8.89
CA ARG A 38 7.51 -11.93 -8.98
C ARG A 38 7.53 -10.80 -7.94
N ASP A 39 7.78 -9.56 -8.37
CA ASP A 39 7.63 -8.33 -7.56
C ASP A 39 6.40 -7.49 -7.99
N TYR A 40 5.47 -8.09 -8.73
CA TYR A 40 4.30 -7.44 -9.34
C TYR A 40 2.96 -7.99 -8.85
N THR A 41 2.92 -8.56 -7.66
CA THR A 41 1.72 -9.23 -7.11
C THR A 41 0.49 -8.32 -7.14
N GLY A 42 0.64 -7.06 -6.71
CA GLY A 42 -0.46 -6.10 -6.70
C GLY A 42 -0.95 -5.75 -8.11
N LEU A 43 -0.04 -5.56 -9.05
CA LEU A 43 -0.37 -5.26 -10.44
C LEU A 43 -1.13 -6.43 -11.08
N GLU A 44 -0.64 -7.66 -10.89
CA GLU A 44 -1.28 -8.86 -11.42
C GLU A 44 -2.67 -9.09 -10.81
N MET A 45 -2.80 -8.89 -9.50
CA MET A 45 -4.10 -8.96 -8.82
C MET A 45 -5.08 -7.96 -9.40
N MET A 46 -4.67 -6.71 -9.59
CA MET A 46 -5.51 -5.67 -10.17
C MET A 46 -5.90 -5.97 -11.62
N ARG A 47 -4.98 -6.53 -12.43
CA ARG A 47 -5.28 -6.95 -13.79
C ARG A 47 -6.43 -7.95 -13.81
N VAL A 48 -6.29 -9.03 -13.04
CA VAL A 48 -7.25 -10.14 -13.01
C VAL A 48 -8.62 -9.70 -12.46
N LEU A 49 -8.62 -8.91 -11.37
CA LEU A 49 -9.86 -8.44 -10.77
C LEU A 49 -10.59 -7.44 -11.67
N ARG A 50 -9.86 -6.57 -12.36
CA ARG A 50 -10.44 -5.64 -13.30
C ARG A 50 -11.07 -6.38 -14.48
N GLU A 51 -10.36 -7.34 -15.07
CA GLU A 51 -10.88 -8.19 -16.14
C GLU A 51 -12.15 -8.93 -15.71
N ALA A 52 -12.17 -9.48 -14.49
CA ALA A 52 -13.35 -10.15 -13.96
C ALA A 52 -14.54 -9.20 -13.78
N VAL A 53 -14.31 -7.97 -13.38
CA VAL A 53 -15.35 -6.93 -13.26
C VAL A 53 -15.84 -6.50 -14.63
N ASP A 54 -14.95 -6.29 -15.59
CA ASP A 54 -15.31 -5.85 -16.96
C ASP A 54 -16.11 -6.94 -17.71
N LEU A 55 -15.94 -8.21 -17.36
CA LEU A 55 -16.67 -9.34 -17.94
C LEU A 55 -17.99 -9.66 -17.22
N GLU A 56 -18.26 -9.06 -16.07
CA GLU A 56 -19.49 -9.33 -15.29
C GLU A 56 -20.62 -8.38 -15.69
N PRO A 57 -21.66 -8.85 -16.38
CA PRO A 57 -22.74 -7.99 -16.90
C PRO A 57 -23.55 -7.28 -15.81
N GLY A 58 -23.50 -7.78 -14.59
CA GLY A 58 -24.21 -7.20 -13.44
C GLY A 58 -23.47 -6.05 -12.76
N ILE A 59 -22.26 -5.71 -13.22
CA ILE A 59 -21.42 -4.66 -12.63
C ILE A 59 -21.31 -3.48 -13.59
N GLU A 60 -21.73 -2.32 -13.14
CA GLU A 60 -21.54 -1.06 -13.84
C GLU A 60 -20.37 -0.29 -13.21
N VAL A 61 -19.36 0.05 -14.01
CA VAL A 61 -18.15 0.75 -13.54
C VAL A 61 -18.20 2.22 -13.94
N TRP A 62 -18.22 3.10 -12.97
CA TRP A 62 -18.19 4.54 -13.17
C TRP A 62 -16.80 5.10 -12.82
N ASN A 63 -15.99 5.32 -13.82
CA ASN A 63 -14.69 5.96 -13.68
C ASN A 63 -14.85 7.47 -13.52
N ARG A 64 -13.85 8.12 -12.90
CA ARG A 64 -13.83 9.58 -12.70
C ARG A 64 -15.06 10.13 -11.99
N CYS A 65 -15.57 9.36 -11.04
CA CYS A 65 -16.76 9.68 -10.27
C CYS A 65 -16.45 9.68 -8.76
N PRO A 66 -15.71 10.67 -8.23
CA PRO A 66 -15.44 10.76 -6.80
C PRO A 66 -16.74 10.89 -6.00
N ALA A 67 -16.83 10.13 -4.89
CA ALA A 67 -17.92 10.25 -3.95
C ALA A 67 -17.63 11.43 -3.00
N GLY A 68 -18.60 12.36 -2.91
CA GLY A 68 -18.50 13.54 -2.04
C GLY A 68 -19.26 13.38 -0.72
N GLU A 69 -20.34 12.59 -0.72
CA GLU A 69 -21.21 12.42 0.44
C GLU A 69 -21.87 11.04 0.44
N LEU A 70 -22.18 10.50 1.62
CA LEU A 70 -23.08 9.35 1.74
C LEU A 70 -24.48 9.83 2.10
N LEU A 71 -25.49 9.15 1.55
CA LEU A 71 -26.89 9.48 1.79
C LEU A 71 -27.45 8.59 2.90
N SER A 72 -28.24 9.19 3.79
CA SER A 72 -29.02 8.47 4.81
C SER A 72 -30.50 8.40 4.47
N ASP A 73 -31.14 7.31 4.88
CA ASP A 73 -32.60 7.23 4.90
C ASP A 73 -33.15 7.92 6.17
N GLU A 74 -34.49 7.99 6.26
CA GLU A 74 -35.20 8.55 7.42
C GLU A 74 -34.86 7.90 8.75
N ARG A 75 -34.30 6.70 8.74
CA ARG A 75 -33.87 5.92 9.92
C ARG A 75 -32.37 6.10 10.21
N GLY A 76 -31.69 6.99 9.48
CA GLY A 76 -30.25 7.20 9.63
C GLY A 76 -29.35 6.09 9.05
N ARG A 77 -29.91 5.16 8.24
CA ARG A 77 -29.12 4.10 7.61
C ARG A 77 -28.58 4.60 6.27
N CYS A 78 -27.39 4.14 5.89
CA CYS A 78 -26.82 4.46 4.59
C CYS A 78 -27.72 3.92 3.46
N ALA A 79 -28.12 4.80 2.54
CA ALA A 79 -29.05 4.55 1.46
C ALA A 79 -28.47 4.87 0.06
N GLY A 80 -27.21 5.27 0.00
CA GLY A 80 -26.55 5.61 -1.26
C GLY A 80 -25.40 6.60 -1.09
N ALA A 81 -25.05 7.24 -2.18
CA ALA A 81 -23.99 8.25 -2.22
C ALA A 81 -24.30 9.36 -3.22
N VAL A 82 -23.76 10.54 -2.98
CA VAL A 82 -23.63 11.62 -3.97
C VAL A 82 -22.23 11.52 -4.57
N ILE A 83 -22.18 11.42 -5.88
CA ILE A 83 -20.94 11.40 -6.65
C ILE A 83 -20.90 12.61 -7.59
N TYR A 84 -19.70 13.07 -7.91
CA TYR A 84 -19.50 14.07 -8.94
C TYR A 84 -18.95 13.41 -10.20
N ASN A 85 -19.71 13.40 -11.27
CA ASN A 85 -19.23 12.88 -12.54
C ASN A 85 -18.40 13.96 -13.24
N LEU A 86 -17.08 13.72 -13.31
CA LEU A 86 -16.13 14.65 -13.92
C LEU A 86 -16.30 14.82 -15.43
N GLU A 87 -16.89 13.84 -16.10
CA GLU A 87 -17.11 13.89 -17.56
C GLU A 87 -18.33 14.73 -17.89
N TRP A 88 -19.40 14.61 -17.11
CA TRP A 88 -20.63 15.39 -17.28
C TRP A 88 -20.63 16.73 -16.56
N GLY A 89 -19.68 16.94 -15.64
CA GLY A 89 -19.60 18.16 -14.83
C GLY A 89 -20.78 18.34 -13.86
N SER A 90 -21.39 17.24 -13.40
CA SER A 90 -22.61 17.27 -12.59
C SER A 90 -22.61 16.28 -11.45
N PHE A 91 -23.40 16.59 -10.41
CA PHE A 91 -23.65 15.67 -9.31
C PHE A 91 -24.71 14.65 -9.67
N VAL A 92 -24.49 13.43 -9.24
CA VAL A 92 -25.43 12.30 -9.40
C VAL A 92 -25.69 11.69 -8.03
N MET A 93 -26.97 11.48 -7.71
CA MET A 93 -27.38 10.73 -6.52
C MET A 93 -27.57 9.26 -6.88
N VAL A 94 -26.79 8.39 -6.28
CA VAL A 94 -26.88 6.95 -6.45
C VAL A 94 -27.61 6.35 -5.24
N ARG A 95 -28.77 5.75 -5.46
CA ARG A 95 -29.49 4.99 -4.42
C ARG A 95 -28.97 3.57 -4.38
N ALA A 96 -28.68 3.06 -3.18
CA ALA A 96 -28.20 1.71 -2.98
C ALA A 96 -28.77 1.10 -1.69
N ARG A 97 -29.01 -0.20 -1.70
CA ARG A 97 -29.40 -0.94 -0.49
C ARG A 97 -28.25 -1.09 0.48
N SER A 98 -27.03 -1.08 -0.02
CA SER A 98 -25.79 -1.17 0.77
C SER A 98 -24.68 -0.43 0.03
N VAL A 99 -23.75 0.14 0.78
CA VAL A 99 -22.57 0.82 0.26
C VAL A 99 -21.33 0.19 0.89
N ILE A 100 -20.36 -0.19 0.06
CA ILE A 100 -19.05 -0.67 0.49
C ILE A 100 -18.04 0.44 0.27
N LEU A 101 -17.38 0.89 1.34
CA LEU A 101 -16.27 1.83 1.25
C LEU A 101 -14.96 1.05 1.12
N ALA A 102 -14.29 1.19 -0.02
CA ALA A 102 -13.01 0.57 -0.32
C ALA A 102 -12.02 1.61 -0.89
N THR A 103 -12.01 2.81 -0.29
CA THR A 103 -11.36 4.03 -0.79
C THR A 103 -9.86 4.11 -0.49
N GLY A 104 -9.27 3.04 0.01
CA GLY A 104 -7.86 3.03 0.43
C GLY A 104 -7.66 3.67 1.79
N GLY A 105 -6.43 4.04 2.07
CA GLY A 105 -6.00 4.50 3.39
C GLY A 105 -5.70 5.99 3.48
N THR A 106 -4.77 6.32 4.37
CA THR A 106 -4.48 7.69 4.82
C THR A 106 -3.01 8.10 4.62
N GLY A 107 -2.23 7.31 3.90
CA GLY A 107 -0.77 7.48 3.79
C GLY A 107 -0.30 8.80 3.16
N ARG A 108 -1.21 9.61 2.60
CA ARG A 108 -0.93 10.94 2.06
C ARG A 108 -1.23 12.09 3.04
N LEU A 109 -1.76 11.83 4.22
CA LEU A 109 -2.07 12.88 5.20
C LEU A 109 -0.82 13.41 5.93
N HIS A 110 0.23 12.59 6.06
CA HIS A 110 1.46 12.94 6.78
C HIS A 110 2.59 13.29 5.82
N LEU A 111 2.42 14.38 5.05
CA LEU A 111 3.43 14.83 4.07
C LEU A 111 4.57 15.65 4.69
N ASN A 112 4.38 16.23 5.87
CA ASN A 112 5.37 17.11 6.48
C ASN A 112 6.61 16.30 6.93
N ARG A 113 7.69 16.40 6.16
CA ARG A 113 9.01 15.79 6.40
C ARG A 113 9.09 14.26 6.23
N PHE A 114 8.00 13.60 5.87
CA PHE A 114 8.01 12.16 5.59
C PHE A 114 7.50 11.91 4.16
N PRO A 115 8.39 11.63 3.21
CA PRO A 115 7.96 11.20 1.89
C PRO A 115 7.14 9.91 2.01
N THR A 116 6.15 9.77 1.15
CA THR A 116 5.28 8.60 1.13
C THR A 116 5.30 7.93 -0.22
N SER A 117 5.33 6.58 -0.22
CA SER A 117 5.16 5.75 -1.41
C SER A 117 3.69 5.45 -1.73
N ASN A 118 2.75 5.95 -0.93
CA ASN A 118 1.33 5.71 -1.14
C ASN A 118 0.80 6.44 -2.38
N HIS A 119 -0.24 5.85 -2.99
CA HIS A 119 -0.99 6.47 -4.07
C HIS A 119 -1.56 7.84 -3.66
N TYR A 120 -1.66 8.77 -4.60
CA TYR A 120 -2.14 10.13 -4.36
C TYR A 120 -3.55 10.19 -3.77
N GLY A 121 -4.41 9.21 -4.06
CA GLY A 121 -5.75 9.09 -3.49
C GLY A 121 -5.82 8.53 -2.08
N ALA A 122 -4.70 8.27 -1.40
CA ALA A 122 -4.70 7.80 -0.01
C ALA A 122 -4.86 8.98 0.98
N THR A 123 -5.96 9.71 0.87
CA THR A 123 -6.26 11.00 1.53
C THR A 123 -7.35 10.93 2.59
N ALA A 124 -7.71 9.71 3.03
CA ALA A 124 -8.70 9.46 4.07
C ALA A 124 -10.16 9.79 3.70
N ASP A 125 -10.48 10.00 2.42
CA ASP A 125 -11.84 10.40 2.01
C ASP A 125 -12.92 9.47 2.55
N GLY A 126 -12.73 8.15 2.45
CA GLY A 126 -13.68 7.18 2.99
C GLY A 126 -13.86 7.24 4.50
N LEU A 127 -12.80 7.58 5.26
CA LEU A 127 -12.94 7.79 6.71
C LEU A 127 -13.81 9.02 7.00
N VAL A 128 -13.63 10.10 6.25
CA VAL A 128 -14.46 11.31 6.39
C VAL A 128 -15.91 11.02 6.03
N LEU A 129 -16.17 10.32 4.94
CA LEU A 129 -17.51 9.91 4.54
C LEU A 129 -18.18 9.05 5.60
N ALA A 130 -17.45 8.06 6.13
CA ALA A 130 -17.96 7.19 7.19
C ALA A 130 -18.23 7.97 8.48
N TYR A 131 -17.33 8.87 8.88
CA TYR A 131 -17.50 9.70 10.07
C TYR A 131 -18.74 10.58 9.99
N ARG A 132 -18.98 11.24 8.84
CA ARG A 132 -20.18 12.05 8.60
C ARG A 132 -21.47 11.26 8.67
N MET A 133 -21.40 9.95 8.36
CA MET A 133 -22.52 9.01 8.53
C MET A 133 -22.68 8.50 9.97
N GLY A 134 -21.88 8.98 10.92
CA GLY A 134 -21.95 8.58 12.32
C GLY A 134 -21.10 7.37 12.69
N ALA A 135 -20.22 6.91 11.83
CA ALA A 135 -19.28 5.83 12.16
C ALA A 135 -18.29 6.29 13.24
N ARG A 136 -18.02 5.40 14.19
CA ARG A 136 -16.97 5.62 15.20
C ARG A 136 -15.61 5.29 14.60
N LEU A 137 -14.70 6.25 14.66
CA LEU A 137 -13.31 6.06 14.25
C LEU A 137 -12.44 5.76 15.47
N ARG A 138 -11.39 4.96 15.29
CA ARG A 138 -10.42 4.63 16.34
C ARG A 138 -9.02 4.52 15.75
N GLU A 139 -8.01 4.71 16.59
CA GLU A 139 -6.60 4.53 16.24
C GLU A 139 -6.18 5.34 15.00
N LEU A 140 -6.65 6.59 14.87
CA LEU A 140 -6.36 7.45 13.74
C LEU A 140 -4.89 7.91 13.66
N ASP A 141 -4.14 7.72 14.72
CA ASP A 141 -2.71 7.96 14.85
C ASP A 141 -1.85 6.74 14.48
N SER A 142 -2.50 5.60 14.16
CA SER A 142 -1.81 4.37 13.80
C SER A 142 -1.35 4.37 12.35
N PHE A 143 -0.06 4.62 12.13
CA PHE A 143 0.59 4.54 10.81
C PHE A 143 1.73 3.53 10.84
N GLN A 144 1.81 2.69 9.80
CA GLN A 144 2.98 1.85 9.58
C GLN A 144 3.85 2.47 8.48
N TYR A 145 5.05 2.89 8.84
CA TYR A 145 6.04 3.36 7.88
C TYR A 145 6.76 2.18 7.25
N HIS A 146 6.84 2.19 5.90
CA HIS A 146 7.70 1.25 5.20
C HIS A 146 9.17 1.68 5.39
N PRO A 147 10.07 0.78 5.83
CA PRO A 147 11.42 1.18 6.20
C PRO A 147 12.32 1.56 5.02
N THR A 148 12.00 1.15 3.80
CA THR A 148 12.85 1.36 2.61
C THR A 148 12.11 2.14 1.53
N GLY A 149 11.96 3.45 1.76
CA GLY A 149 11.62 4.43 0.74
C GLY A 149 12.87 5.07 0.17
N ILE A 150 12.87 5.44 -1.11
CA ILE A 150 13.97 6.14 -1.75
C ILE A 150 14.01 7.58 -1.22
N ALA A 151 15.15 7.97 -0.64
CA ALA A 151 15.38 9.33 -0.19
C ALA A 151 16.11 10.18 -1.26
N TYR A 152 16.95 9.54 -2.08
CA TYR A 152 17.78 10.19 -3.10
C TYR A 152 17.97 9.24 -4.30
N PRO A 153 18.03 9.77 -5.53
CA PRO A 153 17.99 11.18 -5.96
C PRO A 153 16.57 11.79 -5.86
N PRO A 154 16.43 13.15 -5.86
CA PRO A 154 15.16 13.84 -5.60
C PRO A 154 14.00 13.41 -6.50
N HIS A 155 14.25 13.12 -7.77
CA HIS A 155 13.21 12.69 -8.72
C HIS A 155 12.66 11.28 -8.46
N LEU A 156 13.33 10.48 -7.65
CA LEU A 156 12.90 9.15 -7.20
C LEU A 156 12.43 9.16 -5.75
N ALA A 157 12.58 10.28 -5.03
CA ALA A 157 12.25 10.36 -3.61
C ALA A 157 10.77 9.99 -3.37
N GLY A 158 10.53 9.17 -2.34
CA GLY A 158 9.23 8.59 -2.04
C GLY A 158 8.91 7.32 -2.83
N GLY A 159 9.73 6.91 -3.79
CA GLY A 159 9.61 5.61 -4.44
C GLY A 159 9.81 4.46 -3.44
N LEU A 160 9.10 3.36 -3.65
CA LEU A 160 9.21 2.17 -2.80
C LEU A 160 10.35 1.27 -3.27
N ILE A 161 11.28 0.92 -2.37
CA ILE A 161 12.15 -0.24 -2.56
C ILE A 161 11.45 -1.42 -1.88
N SER A 162 11.06 -2.40 -2.68
CA SER A 162 10.35 -3.59 -2.22
C SER A 162 11.10 -4.30 -1.09
N GLU A 163 10.35 -4.88 -0.16
CA GLU A 163 10.91 -5.73 0.90
C GLU A 163 11.69 -6.92 0.35
N ALA A 164 11.43 -7.31 -0.90
CA ALA A 164 12.16 -8.37 -1.58
C ALA A 164 13.68 -8.11 -1.60
N ALA A 165 14.12 -6.86 -1.74
CA ALA A 165 15.54 -6.52 -1.70
C ALA A 165 16.18 -6.91 -0.36
N ARG A 166 15.54 -6.59 0.78
CA ARG A 166 16.03 -6.99 2.12
C ARG A 166 15.95 -8.51 2.32
N SER A 167 14.89 -9.14 1.82
CA SER A 167 14.73 -10.59 1.88
C SER A 167 15.76 -11.33 1.01
N ALA A 168 16.26 -10.70 -0.05
CA ALA A 168 17.33 -11.22 -0.91
C ALA A 168 18.73 -10.99 -0.33
N GLY A 169 18.89 -10.23 0.76
CA GLY A 169 20.14 -10.06 1.45
C GLY A 169 20.70 -8.64 1.50
N ALA A 170 19.97 -7.64 0.95
CA ALA A 170 20.37 -6.24 1.05
C ALA A 170 20.49 -5.79 2.51
N LYS A 171 21.55 -5.05 2.82
CA LYS A 171 21.90 -4.61 4.19
C LYS A 171 21.68 -3.11 4.38
N LEU A 172 21.24 -2.73 5.56
CA LEU A 172 21.11 -1.34 5.96
C LEU A 172 22.41 -0.86 6.61
N ILE A 173 23.05 0.13 5.98
CA ILE A 173 24.36 0.68 6.39
C ILE A 173 24.21 2.17 6.70
N ASN A 174 24.70 2.59 7.85
CA ASN A 174 24.70 4.00 8.26
C ASN A 174 25.84 4.81 7.61
N GLY A 175 25.95 6.10 7.91
CA GLY A 175 26.98 6.99 7.39
C GLY A 175 28.40 6.66 7.84
N LEU A 176 28.58 5.82 8.85
CA LEU A 176 29.86 5.32 9.32
C LEU A 176 30.28 3.99 8.65
N GLY A 177 29.46 3.46 7.76
CA GLY A 177 29.70 2.16 7.12
C GLY A 177 29.30 0.95 7.97
N GLU A 178 28.51 1.16 9.03
CA GLU A 178 28.13 0.11 9.98
C GLU A 178 26.73 -0.42 9.69
N ARG A 179 26.55 -1.74 9.76
CA ARG A 179 25.23 -2.38 9.81
C ARG A 179 24.66 -2.22 11.22
N PHE A 180 23.47 -1.65 11.35
CA PHE A 180 22.92 -1.25 12.64
C PHE A 180 21.63 -1.98 13.05
N VAL A 181 21.04 -2.78 12.17
CA VAL A 181 19.79 -3.51 12.41
C VAL A 181 19.76 -4.81 11.60
N ASP A 182 18.98 -5.78 12.08
CA ASP A 182 18.58 -6.94 11.27
C ASP A 182 17.40 -6.53 10.38
N GLU A 183 17.60 -6.53 9.08
CA GLU A 183 16.68 -6.06 8.04
C GLU A 183 15.40 -6.88 7.93
N LEU A 184 15.41 -8.10 8.48
CA LEU A 184 14.24 -9.01 8.44
C LEU A 184 13.37 -8.93 9.70
N LYS A 185 13.67 -8.02 10.63
CA LYS A 185 12.76 -7.71 11.74
C LYS A 185 11.49 -7.03 11.27
N ALA A 186 10.53 -6.88 12.17
CA ALA A 186 9.26 -6.19 11.91
C ALA A 186 9.51 -4.75 11.41
N ARG A 187 8.63 -4.25 10.55
CA ARG A 187 8.82 -2.96 9.86
C ARG A 187 8.99 -1.78 10.79
N ASP A 188 8.25 -1.74 11.89
CA ASP A 188 8.34 -0.71 12.92
C ASP A 188 9.72 -0.71 13.59
N VAL A 189 10.29 -1.88 13.86
CA VAL A 189 11.63 -2.03 14.44
C VAL A 189 12.70 -1.49 13.47
N VAL A 190 12.61 -1.87 12.20
CA VAL A 190 13.57 -1.43 11.17
C VAL A 190 13.44 0.07 10.91
N ALA A 191 12.21 0.58 10.74
CA ALA A 191 11.97 2.00 10.52
C ALA A 191 12.45 2.85 11.71
N SER A 192 12.17 2.43 12.94
CA SER A 192 12.64 3.11 14.16
C SER A 192 14.17 3.11 14.28
N ALA A 193 14.83 2.02 13.87
CA ALA A 193 16.29 1.96 13.85
C ALA A 193 16.87 2.97 12.83
N ILE A 194 16.31 3.06 11.62
CA ILE A 194 16.73 4.03 10.62
C ILE A 194 16.56 5.47 11.14
N LEU A 195 15.39 5.78 11.69
CA LEU A 195 15.12 7.12 12.24
C LEU A 195 16.07 7.47 13.38
N ARG A 196 16.44 6.49 14.21
CA ARG A 196 17.43 6.69 15.30
C ARG A 196 18.81 6.99 14.75
N GLU A 197 19.29 6.26 13.75
CA GLU A 197 20.57 6.53 13.09
C GLU A 197 20.62 7.95 12.51
N CYS A 198 19.57 8.33 11.78
CA CYS A 198 19.45 9.67 11.22
C CYS A 198 19.40 10.75 12.31
N GLY A 199 18.61 10.54 13.37
CA GLY A 199 18.47 11.49 14.47
C GLY A 199 19.72 11.65 15.35
N GLN A 200 20.61 10.65 15.35
CA GLN A 200 21.91 10.67 16.06
C GLN A 200 23.06 11.18 15.18
N GLY A 201 22.79 11.70 13.99
CA GLY A 201 23.79 12.23 13.07
C GLY A 201 24.63 11.14 12.37
N ARG A 202 24.20 9.88 12.43
CA ARG A 202 24.85 8.78 11.70
C ARG A 202 24.15 8.45 10.37
N GLY A 203 23.18 9.27 9.97
CA GLY A 203 22.60 9.23 8.65
C GLY A 203 23.53 9.81 7.59
N ILE A 204 23.12 9.67 6.34
CA ILE A 204 23.80 10.25 5.17
C ILE A 204 22.90 11.36 4.64
N GLU A 205 23.46 12.56 4.57
CA GLU A 205 22.74 13.71 4.05
C GLU A 205 23.07 13.91 2.57
N ARG A 206 22.00 14.10 1.76
CA ARG A 206 22.06 14.46 0.35
C ARG A 206 20.93 15.43 0.02
N ASP A 207 21.27 16.62 -0.48
CA ASP A 207 20.29 17.64 -0.91
C ASP A 207 19.19 17.93 0.15
N GLY A 208 19.59 18.00 1.43
CA GLY A 208 18.67 18.25 2.55
C GLY A 208 17.80 17.05 2.95
N GLN A 209 18.01 15.88 2.35
CA GLN A 209 17.40 14.62 2.76
C GLN A 209 18.42 13.81 3.58
N VAL A 210 17.95 13.21 4.67
CA VAL A 210 18.77 12.34 5.52
C VAL A 210 18.22 10.92 5.42
N GLY A 211 19.11 9.97 5.21
CA GLY A 211 18.76 8.55 5.07
C GLY A 211 19.92 7.63 5.45
N VAL A 212 19.79 6.38 5.05
CA VAL A 212 20.83 5.35 5.20
C VAL A 212 21.01 4.64 3.86
N PHE A 213 22.09 3.93 3.63
CA PHE A 213 22.24 3.08 2.46
C PHE A 213 21.46 1.77 2.61
N LEU A 214 20.84 1.34 1.52
CA LEU A 214 20.47 -0.04 1.31
C LEU A 214 21.49 -0.66 0.35
N ASP A 215 22.44 -1.37 0.94
CA ASP A 215 23.58 -1.95 0.25
C ASP A 215 23.19 -3.27 -0.41
N THR A 216 23.36 -3.39 -1.76
CA THR A 216 22.91 -4.52 -2.57
C THR A 216 23.99 -5.22 -3.39
N PRO A 217 25.29 -5.09 -3.11
CA PRO A 217 26.35 -5.58 -3.99
C PRO A 217 26.43 -7.11 -4.10
N THR A 218 25.70 -7.82 -3.27
CA THR A 218 25.70 -9.30 -3.23
C THR A 218 24.37 -9.92 -3.67
N LEU A 219 23.48 -9.14 -4.30
CA LEU A 219 22.18 -9.62 -4.81
C LEU A 219 22.29 -10.16 -6.23
#